data_8cf71cf5736c0136aa8da31e4af63298
#
_entry.id   8cf71cf5736c0136aa8da31e4af63298
#
_cell.length_a   1.000
_cell.length_b   1.000
_cell.length_c   1.000
_cell.angle_alpha   90.00
_cell.angle_beta   90.00
_cell.angle_gamma   90.00
#
_symmetry.space_group_name_H-M   'P 1'
#
loop_
_entity.id
_entity.type
_entity.pdbx_description
1 polymer ?
#
loop_
_entity_poly.entity_id
_entity_poly.type
_entity_poly.pdbx_seq_one_letter_code
_entity_poly.pdbx_strand_id
1 'polypeptide(L)'
;MRLKNKKIIVTAAAQGIGKATALAFAKEGAIVFATDINEEKLIELKKANSNIEIFKLDSTNKSDVSNYCSSIEDIDVLFHAVGFVHHGNIMDCDSNEFQRSVNVNIYSAFLMTQ
;
A
#
# COMPACT_ATOMS: atom_id res chain seq x y z
N MET A 1 8.27 14.74 17.28
CA MET A 1 7.52 13.81 16.42
C MET A 1 6.42 14.54 15.67
N ARG A 2 6.53 14.56 14.36
CA ARG A 2 5.65 15.36 13.50
C ARG A 2 4.28 14.74 13.25
N LEU A 3 4.16 13.40 13.42
CA LEU A 3 2.95 12.64 13.08
C LEU A 3 2.37 11.91 14.28
N LYS A 4 2.63 12.40 15.47
CA LYS A 4 2.20 11.74 16.70
C LYS A 4 0.70 11.43 16.70
N ASN A 5 0.38 10.14 16.90
CA ASN A 5 -0.99 9.62 16.97
C ASN A 5 -1.79 9.71 15.64
N LYS A 6 -1.17 10.11 14.52
CA LYS A 6 -1.85 10.07 13.23
C LYS A 6 -1.95 8.63 12.74
N LYS A 7 -3.12 8.25 12.25
CA LYS A 7 -3.38 6.92 11.68
C LYS A 7 -3.19 6.99 10.17
N ILE A 8 -2.22 6.24 9.67
CA ILE A 8 -1.81 6.31 8.27
C ILE A 8 -1.79 4.93 7.65
N ILE A 9 -2.51 4.75 6.55
CA ILE A 9 -2.40 3.55 5.71
C ILE A 9 -1.31 3.80 4.67
N VAL A 10 -0.38 2.86 4.56
CA VAL A 10 0.65 2.85 3.50
C VAL A 10 0.47 1.59 2.68
N THR A 11 0.15 1.73 1.40
CA THR A 11 0.04 0.59 0.48
C THR A 11 1.38 0.31 -0.18
N ALA A 12 1.56 -0.92 -0.69
CA ALA A 12 2.83 -1.38 -1.26
C ALA A 12 4.00 -1.15 -0.30
N ALA A 13 3.78 -1.42 0.99
CA ALA A 13 4.70 -1.09 2.07
C ALA A 13 5.80 -2.13 2.31
N ALA A 14 5.77 -3.26 1.57
CA ALA A 14 6.71 -4.35 1.81
C ALA A 14 8.11 -4.07 1.28
N GLN A 15 8.25 -3.13 0.36
CA GLN A 15 9.54 -2.80 -0.26
C GLN A 15 9.53 -1.39 -0.85
N GLY A 16 10.71 -0.92 -1.27
CA GLY A 16 10.87 0.33 -2.01
C GLY A 16 10.37 1.56 -1.26
N ILE A 17 9.74 2.46 -2.00
CA ILE A 17 9.24 3.74 -1.48
C ILE A 17 8.22 3.53 -0.37
N GLY A 18 7.30 2.58 -0.54
CA GLY A 18 6.29 2.30 0.49
C GLY A 18 6.90 1.87 1.82
N LYS A 19 7.88 0.97 1.78
CA LYS A 19 8.59 0.51 2.98
C LYS A 19 9.32 1.66 3.68
N ALA A 20 10.09 2.44 2.91
CA ALA A 20 10.83 3.57 3.45
C ALA A 20 9.88 4.60 4.08
N THR A 21 8.76 4.85 3.44
CA THR A 21 7.73 5.78 3.92
C THR A 21 7.09 5.28 5.21
N ALA A 22 6.73 3.99 5.27
CA ALA A 22 6.13 3.39 6.45
C ALA A 22 7.06 3.50 7.67
N LEU A 23 8.33 3.21 7.49
CA LEU A 23 9.34 3.32 8.56
C LEU A 23 9.51 4.77 9.00
N ALA A 24 9.58 5.70 8.05
CA ALA A 24 9.72 7.13 8.36
C ALA A 24 8.51 7.66 9.13
N PHE A 25 7.30 7.29 8.73
CA PHE A 25 6.07 7.69 9.44
C PHE A 25 6.05 7.14 10.87
N ALA A 26 6.39 5.86 11.03
CA ALA A 26 6.45 5.24 12.35
C ALA A 26 7.46 5.95 13.26
N LYS A 27 8.61 6.33 12.70
CA LYS A 27 9.65 7.07 13.44
C LYS A 27 9.14 8.44 13.89
N GLU A 28 8.22 9.06 13.14
CA GLU A 28 7.62 10.34 13.49
C GLU A 28 6.39 10.21 14.39
N GLY A 29 6.14 9.02 14.91
CA GLY A 29 5.08 8.79 15.91
C GLY A 29 3.74 8.38 15.34
N ALA A 30 3.63 8.13 14.04
CA ALA A 30 2.38 7.69 13.43
C ALA A 30 2.03 6.25 13.83
N ILE A 31 0.74 5.97 13.84
CA ILE A 31 0.21 4.61 13.89
C ILE A 31 0.08 4.16 12.44
N VAL A 32 0.99 3.29 11.98
CA VAL A 32 1.09 2.90 10.57
C VAL A 32 0.42 1.56 10.33
N PHE A 33 -0.46 1.54 9.35
CA PHE A 33 -1.10 0.34 8.82
C PHE A 33 -0.49 0.04 7.45
N ALA A 34 0.43 -0.90 7.41
CA ALA A 34 1.19 -1.25 6.21
C ALA A 34 0.51 -2.40 5.48
N THR A 35 0.21 -2.22 4.20
CA THR A 35 -0.40 -3.26 3.37
C THR A 35 0.45 -3.59 2.16
N ASP A 36 0.40 -4.84 1.74
CA ASP A 36 1.08 -5.34 0.54
C ASP A 36 0.53 -6.72 0.18
N ILE A 37 0.74 -7.16 -1.04
CA ILE A 37 0.41 -8.53 -1.45
C ILE A 37 1.46 -9.53 -0.95
N ASN A 38 2.67 -9.08 -0.63
CA ASN A 38 3.78 -9.91 -0.16
C ASN A 38 3.81 -9.95 1.36
N GLU A 39 3.14 -10.93 1.94
CA GLU A 39 3.04 -11.07 3.40
C GLU A 39 4.40 -11.32 4.07
N GLU A 40 5.29 -12.08 3.44
CA GLU A 40 6.60 -12.40 4.01
C GLU A 40 7.42 -11.12 4.24
N LYS A 41 7.41 -10.21 3.27
CA LYS A 41 8.11 -8.92 3.40
C LYS A 41 7.44 -8.00 4.39
N LEU A 42 6.11 -8.07 4.52
CA LEU A 42 5.41 -7.33 5.59
C LEU A 42 5.83 -7.81 6.98
N ILE A 43 6.01 -9.11 7.15
CA ILE A 43 6.50 -9.67 8.42
C ILE A 43 7.89 -9.13 8.75
N GLU A 44 8.77 -9.03 7.75
CA GLU A 44 10.09 -8.43 7.93
C GLU A 44 10.00 -6.96 8.34
N LEU A 45 9.05 -6.22 7.75
CA LEU A 45 8.80 -4.83 8.10
C LEU A 45 8.36 -4.71 9.57
N LYS A 46 7.47 -5.57 10.01
CA LYS A 46 7.00 -5.58 11.41
C LYS A 46 8.13 -5.90 12.38
N LYS A 47 9.06 -6.77 11.99
CA LYS A 47 10.26 -7.05 12.80
C LYS A 47 11.16 -5.84 12.93
N ALA A 48 11.24 -5.01 11.88
CA ALA A 48 12.04 -3.79 11.91
C ALA A 48 11.41 -2.72 12.80
N ASN A 49 10.09 -2.69 12.93
CA ASN A 49 9.38 -1.77 13.82
C ASN A 49 8.06 -2.41 14.28
N SER A 50 8.01 -2.85 15.54
CA SER A 50 6.86 -3.56 16.11
C SER A 50 5.60 -2.71 16.22
N ASN A 51 5.71 -1.38 16.09
CA ASN A 51 4.57 -0.47 16.17
C ASN A 51 3.81 -0.37 14.84
N ILE A 52 4.33 -0.97 13.77
CA ILE A 52 3.65 -1.03 12.49
C ILE A 52 2.70 -2.22 12.48
N GLU A 53 1.43 -1.96 12.18
CA GLU A 53 0.44 -3.01 11.92
C GLU A 53 0.55 -3.45 10.47
N ILE A 54 0.51 -4.74 10.21
CA ILE A 54 0.64 -5.27 8.85
C ILE A 54 -0.64 -6.00 8.44
N PHE A 55 -0.98 -5.93 7.16
CA PHE A 55 -2.12 -6.63 6.60
C PHE A 55 -1.86 -6.95 5.12
N LYS A 56 -2.02 -8.23 4.76
CA LYS A 56 -1.93 -8.66 3.37
C LYS A 56 -3.16 -8.15 2.62
N LEU A 57 -2.96 -7.35 1.58
CA LEU A 57 -4.03 -6.73 0.81
C LEU A 57 -3.65 -6.61 -0.66
N ASP A 58 -4.55 -7.07 -1.52
CA ASP A 58 -4.49 -6.79 -2.94
C ASP A 58 -5.35 -5.54 -3.22
N SER A 59 -4.70 -4.41 -3.45
CA SER A 59 -5.38 -3.12 -3.69
C SER A 59 -6.16 -3.09 -5.01
N THR A 60 -6.00 -4.08 -5.86
CA THR A 60 -6.77 -4.21 -7.11
C THR A 60 -8.03 -5.06 -6.94
N ASN A 61 -8.21 -5.68 -5.78
CA ASN A 61 -9.35 -6.53 -5.49
C ASN A 61 -10.39 -5.77 -4.66
N LYS A 62 -11.52 -5.49 -5.26
CA LYS A 62 -12.58 -4.69 -4.63
C LYS A 62 -13.06 -5.26 -3.29
N SER A 63 -13.26 -6.58 -3.22
CA SER A 63 -13.71 -7.23 -1.99
C SER A 63 -12.69 -7.13 -0.88
N ASP A 64 -11.39 -7.34 -1.19
CA ASP A 64 -10.31 -7.23 -0.22
C ASP A 64 -10.22 -5.81 0.34
N VAL A 65 -10.27 -4.82 -0.54
CA VAL A 65 -10.21 -3.40 -0.13
C VAL A 65 -11.40 -3.05 0.74
N SER A 66 -12.61 -3.42 0.32
CA SER A 66 -13.83 -3.14 1.09
C SER A 66 -13.78 -3.77 2.48
N ASN A 67 -13.38 -5.03 2.57
CA ASN A 67 -13.28 -5.75 3.83
C ASN A 67 -12.23 -5.12 4.75
N TYR A 68 -11.08 -4.77 4.19
CA TYR A 68 -10.00 -4.15 4.96
C TYR A 68 -10.43 -2.76 5.49
N CYS A 69 -10.98 -1.92 4.64
CA CYS A 69 -11.41 -0.58 5.02
C CYS A 69 -12.53 -0.60 6.06
N SER A 70 -13.41 -1.61 5.99
CA SER A 70 -14.47 -1.78 6.99
C SER A 70 -13.92 -2.17 8.37
N SER A 71 -12.72 -2.74 8.42
CA SER A 71 -12.08 -3.16 9.68
C SER A 71 -11.29 -2.05 10.36
N ILE A 72 -11.06 -0.93 9.68
CA ILE A 72 -10.28 0.20 10.17
C ILE A 72 -11.18 1.41 10.33
N GLU A 73 -11.04 2.09 11.48
CA GLU A 73 -11.80 3.31 11.79
C GLU A 73 -10.87 4.53 11.78
N ASP A 74 -11.39 5.66 11.35
CA ASP A 74 -10.77 6.98 11.52
C ASP A 74 -9.32 7.07 11.01
N ILE A 75 -9.13 6.92 9.73
CA ILE A 75 -7.83 7.12 9.09
C ILE A 75 -7.60 8.59 8.79
N ASP A 76 -6.43 9.11 9.15
CA ASP A 76 -6.04 10.49 8.87
C ASP A 76 -5.40 10.67 7.50
N VAL A 77 -4.61 9.68 7.05
CA VAL A 77 -3.83 9.78 5.81
C VAL A 77 -3.79 8.44 5.09
N LEU A 78 -3.93 8.49 3.77
CA LEU A 78 -3.64 7.35 2.89
C LEU A 78 -2.42 7.70 2.05
N PHE A 79 -1.35 6.93 2.18
CA PHE A 79 -0.18 7.00 1.31
C PHE A 79 -0.21 5.80 0.37
N HIS A 80 -0.66 6.04 -0.86
CA HIS A 80 -0.86 4.98 -1.84
C HIS A 80 0.35 4.86 -2.75
N ALA A 81 1.20 3.86 -2.48
CA ALA A 81 2.45 3.64 -3.20
C ALA A 81 2.40 2.49 -4.21
N VAL A 82 1.22 1.93 -4.46
CA VAL A 82 1.05 0.85 -5.42
C VAL A 82 1.32 1.36 -6.83
N GLY A 83 2.16 0.64 -7.58
CA GLY A 83 2.47 1.02 -8.94
C GLY A 83 3.07 -0.15 -9.72
N PHE A 84 2.97 -0.06 -11.04
CA PHE A 84 3.54 -1.01 -11.97
C PHE A 84 3.97 -0.26 -13.23
N VAL A 85 5.15 -0.59 -13.76
CA VAL A 85 5.67 0.00 -14.98
C VAL A 85 5.94 -1.09 -16.00
N HIS A 86 5.37 -0.95 -17.20
CA HIS A 86 5.73 -1.77 -18.35
C HIS A 86 7.00 -1.18 -18.95
N HIS A 87 7.98 -2.04 -19.24
CA HIS A 87 9.21 -1.65 -19.92
C HIS A 87 9.12 -2.05 -21.39
N GLY A 88 9.24 -1.07 -22.28
CA GLY A 88 9.15 -1.25 -23.71
C GLY A 88 8.28 -0.17 -24.35
N ASN A 89 8.10 -0.27 -25.67
CA ASN A 89 7.25 0.66 -26.40
C ASN A 89 5.81 0.09 -26.53
N ILE A 90 4.92 0.87 -27.14
CA ILE A 90 3.52 0.47 -27.28
C ILE A 90 3.34 -0.81 -28.12
N MET A 91 4.25 -1.06 -29.05
CA MET A 91 4.17 -2.25 -29.90
C MET A 91 4.52 -3.53 -29.15
N ASP A 92 5.31 -3.41 -28.07
CA ASP A 92 5.71 -4.54 -27.22
C ASP A 92 4.72 -4.82 -26.10
N CYS A 93 3.75 -3.95 -25.89
CA CYS A 93 2.77 -4.06 -24.80
C CYS A 93 1.53 -4.81 -25.27
N ASP A 94 1.25 -5.98 -24.69
CA ASP A 94 0.01 -6.69 -24.99
C ASP A 94 -1.17 -6.15 -24.17
N SER A 95 -2.38 -6.60 -24.51
CA SER A 95 -3.61 -6.13 -23.84
C SER A 95 -3.63 -6.45 -22.35
N ASN A 96 -3.07 -7.58 -21.95
CA ASN A 96 -3.05 -8.00 -20.54
C ASN A 96 -2.11 -7.12 -19.74
N GLU A 97 -0.96 -6.76 -20.28
CA GLU A 97 -0.02 -5.85 -19.62
C GLU A 97 -0.61 -4.45 -19.50
N PHE A 98 -1.27 -3.97 -20.55
CA PHE A 98 -1.96 -2.68 -20.50
C PHE A 98 -3.05 -2.68 -19.44
N GLN A 99 -3.89 -3.72 -19.42
CA GLN A 99 -4.96 -3.84 -18.42
C GLN A 99 -4.40 -3.93 -17.00
N ARG A 100 -3.30 -4.66 -16.82
CA ARG A 100 -2.62 -4.73 -15.53
C ARG A 100 -2.13 -3.35 -15.08
N SER A 101 -1.54 -2.57 -15.99
CA SER A 101 -1.11 -1.21 -15.69
C SER A 101 -2.28 -0.34 -15.23
N VAL A 102 -3.42 -0.43 -15.91
CA VAL A 102 -4.63 0.31 -15.52
C VAL A 102 -5.11 -0.12 -14.13
N ASN A 103 -5.19 -1.43 -13.88
CA ASN A 103 -5.66 -1.95 -12.60
C ASN A 103 -4.72 -1.56 -11.45
N VAL A 104 -3.42 -1.74 -11.64
CA VAL A 104 -2.44 -1.48 -10.57
C VAL A 104 -2.25 0.01 -10.33
N ASN A 105 -2.17 0.83 -11.39
CA ASN A 105 -1.85 2.25 -11.25
C ASN A 105 -3.07 3.15 -11.03
N ILE A 106 -4.22 2.77 -11.59
CA ILE A 106 -5.41 3.64 -11.60
C ILE A 106 -6.54 3.05 -10.76
N TYR A 107 -6.97 1.84 -11.07
CA TYR A 107 -8.11 1.22 -10.38
C TYR A 107 -7.83 1.02 -8.89
N SER A 108 -6.60 0.61 -8.53
CA SER A 108 -6.23 0.46 -7.12
C SER A 108 -6.36 1.77 -6.35
N ALA A 109 -5.92 2.88 -6.95
CA ALA A 109 -6.05 4.20 -6.33
C ALA A 109 -7.52 4.58 -6.14
N PHE A 110 -8.35 4.32 -7.14
CA PHE A 110 -9.79 4.53 -7.04
C PHE A 110 -10.40 3.74 -5.88
N LEU A 111 -10.09 2.44 -5.79
CA LEU A 111 -10.63 1.59 -4.73
C LEU A 111 -10.19 2.05 -3.33
N MET A 112 -8.92 2.39 -3.18
CA MET A 112 -8.38 2.78 -1.87
C MET A 112 -8.87 4.14 -1.40
N THR A 113 -9.16 5.05 -2.32
CA THR A 113 -9.64 6.40 -1.96
C THR A 113 -11.15 6.49 -1.81
N GLN A 114 -11.89 5.55 -2.40
CA GLN A 114 -13.33 5.50 -2.30
C GLN A 114 -13.79 5.22 -0.86
#